data_d18c2311cb43c6468833891af61cf045
#
_entry.id   d18c2311cb43c6468833891af61cf045
#
_cell.length_a   1.000
_cell.length_b   1.000
_cell.length_c   1.000
_cell.angle_alpha   90.00
_cell.angle_beta   90.00
_cell.angle_gamma   90.00
#
_symmetry.space_group_name_H-M   'P 1'
#
loop_
_entity.id
_entity.type
_entity.pdbx_description
1 polymer ?
#
loop_
_entity_poly.entity_id
_entity_poly.type
_entity_poly.pdbx_seq_one_letter_code
_entity_poly.pdbx_strand_id
1 'polypeptide(L)'
;MRKIGFILTILLLLQCVYSEEIYNPSADAMADIKSAIALAKETDKHVFVKVGGNWCGWCKMYAKFTKADKDIMRVMEDDYVFVLVNWSTENKNSDAMSYLGNPERFGFPVFVIIDGDGNVLHTQDSALLEQGKGYNKKHILRFLTVWTAAAVDPNRVSAEK
;
A
#
# COMPACT_ATOMS: atom_id res chain seq x y z
N MET A 1 55.16 3.60 -42.79
CA MET A 1 53.69 3.48 -42.80
C MET A 1 53.31 2.83 -41.51
N ARG A 2 52.86 3.62 -40.49
CA ARG A 2 52.45 3.14 -39.14
C ARG A 2 50.94 2.89 -39.16
N LYS A 3 50.54 1.65 -39.01
CA LYS A 3 49.14 1.26 -38.86
C LYS A 3 48.70 1.55 -37.41
N ILE A 4 47.83 2.54 -37.24
CA ILE A 4 47.20 2.87 -35.97
C ILE A 4 46.03 1.93 -35.81
N GLY A 5 46.16 0.96 -34.89
CA GLY A 5 45.07 0.08 -34.50
C GLY A 5 44.06 0.82 -33.59
N PHE A 6 42.86 0.97 -34.07
CA PHE A 6 41.73 1.54 -33.29
C PHE A 6 41.21 0.46 -32.35
N ILE A 7 41.57 0.52 -31.06
CA ILE A 7 41.02 -0.33 -30.03
C ILE A 7 39.67 0.29 -29.61
N LEU A 8 38.60 -0.29 -30.11
CA LEU A 8 37.23 0.06 -29.71
C LEU A 8 36.92 -0.59 -28.36
N THR A 9 37.13 0.17 -27.28
CA THR A 9 36.77 -0.26 -25.94
C THR A 9 35.25 -0.14 -25.79
N ILE A 10 34.54 -1.29 -25.90
CA ILE A 10 33.10 -1.38 -25.61
C ILE A 10 32.95 -1.30 -24.11
N LEU A 11 32.57 -0.13 -23.60
CA LEU A 11 32.20 0.09 -22.21
C LEU A 11 30.78 -0.48 -22.02
N LEU A 12 30.67 -1.72 -21.53
CA LEU A 12 29.43 -2.34 -21.15
C LEU A 12 28.93 -1.63 -19.89
N LEU A 13 28.04 -0.66 -20.06
CA LEU A 13 27.31 -0.06 -18.95
C LEU A 13 26.36 -1.12 -18.41
N LEU A 14 26.75 -1.78 -17.32
CA LEU A 14 25.83 -2.56 -16.49
C LEU A 14 24.83 -1.55 -15.90
N GLN A 15 23.69 -1.37 -16.56
CA GLN A 15 22.57 -0.68 -15.96
C GLN A 15 22.01 -1.61 -14.90
N CYS A 16 22.42 -1.41 -13.64
CA CYS A 16 21.70 -1.94 -12.49
C CYS A 16 20.28 -1.40 -12.58
N VAL A 17 19.35 -2.23 -13.02
CA VAL A 17 17.91 -1.94 -12.90
C VAL A 17 17.60 -2.00 -11.42
N TYR A 18 17.74 -0.87 -10.74
CA TYR A 18 17.30 -0.73 -9.36
C TYR A 18 15.76 -0.83 -9.39
N SER A 19 15.25 -1.99 -9.03
CA SER A 19 13.83 -2.15 -8.76
C SER A 19 13.51 -1.31 -7.53
N GLU A 20 12.66 -0.29 -7.68
CA GLU A 20 12.22 0.55 -6.55
C GLU A 20 11.59 -0.36 -5.49
N GLU A 21 12.26 -0.47 -4.33
CA GLU A 21 11.77 -1.24 -3.20
C GLU A 21 10.69 -0.42 -2.49
N ILE A 22 9.47 -0.96 -2.48
CA ILE A 22 8.31 -0.31 -1.86
C ILE A 22 8.19 -0.74 -0.41
N TYR A 23 8.49 -2.02 -0.13
CA TYR A 23 8.39 -2.61 1.21
C TYR A 23 9.77 -2.76 1.84
N ASN A 24 9.85 -2.55 3.16
CA ASN A 24 11.04 -2.87 3.93
C ASN A 24 10.91 -4.30 4.50
N PRO A 25 11.69 -5.30 4.02
CA PRO A 25 11.61 -6.66 4.52
C PRO A 25 12.02 -6.81 5.99
N SER A 26 12.76 -5.86 6.55
CA SER A 26 13.24 -5.88 7.93
C SER A 26 12.31 -5.14 8.90
N ALA A 27 11.20 -4.54 8.43
CA ALA A 27 10.29 -3.79 9.28
C ALA A 27 9.54 -4.72 10.25
N ASP A 28 9.36 -4.24 11.48
CA ASP A 28 8.41 -4.80 12.43
C ASP A 28 7.03 -4.22 12.14
N ALA A 29 6.26 -4.93 11.31
CA ALA A 29 4.96 -4.47 10.86
C ALA A 29 3.96 -4.29 12.03
N MET A 30 4.08 -5.06 13.12
CA MET A 30 3.19 -4.91 14.26
C MET A 30 3.48 -3.63 15.05
N ALA A 31 4.75 -3.25 15.17
CA ALA A 31 5.13 -1.96 15.76
C ALA A 31 4.66 -0.79 14.90
N ASP A 32 4.81 -0.89 13.58
CA ASP A 32 4.35 0.14 12.63
C ASP A 32 2.82 0.33 12.69
N ILE A 33 2.06 -0.77 12.73
CA ILE A 33 0.59 -0.74 12.88
C ILE A 33 0.18 -0.07 14.19
N LYS A 34 0.80 -0.43 15.31
CA LYS A 34 0.49 0.18 16.63
C LYS A 34 0.75 1.69 16.63
N SER A 35 1.87 2.12 16.05
CA SER A 35 2.22 3.53 15.93
C SER A 35 1.21 4.28 15.04
N ALA A 36 0.78 3.65 13.94
CA ALA A 36 -0.20 4.22 13.02
C ALA A 36 -1.60 4.34 13.68
N ILE A 37 -2.01 3.35 14.49
CA ILE A 37 -3.28 3.41 15.25
C ILE A 37 -3.26 4.59 16.23
N ALA A 38 -2.17 4.78 16.97
CA ALA A 38 -2.03 5.90 17.89
C ALA A 38 -2.16 7.25 17.16
N LEU A 39 -1.47 7.41 16.02
CA LEU A 39 -1.55 8.61 15.20
C LEU A 39 -2.94 8.79 14.57
N ALA A 40 -3.57 7.73 14.11
CA ALA A 40 -4.93 7.78 13.54
C ALA A 40 -5.94 8.26 14.58
N LYS A 41 -5.83 7.81 15.83
CA LYS A 41 -6.66 8.26 16.95
C LYS A 41 -6.47 9.75 17.26
N GLU A 42 -5.23 10.25 17.24
CA GLU A 42 -4.93 11.67 17.48
C GLU A 42 -5.44 12.59 16.37
N THR A 43 -5.48 12.08 15.13
CA THR A 43 -5.79 12.89 13.93
C THR A 43 -7.17 12.65 13.36
N ASP A 44 -8.01 11.85 14.04
CA ASP A 44 -9.36 11.44 13.59
C ASP A 44 -9.36 10.83 12.19
N LYS A 45 -8.38 9.93 11.95
CA LYS A 45 -8.21 9.18 10.69
C LYS A 45 -8.36 7.69 10.94
N HIS A 46 -8.46 6.93 9.84
CA HIS A 46 -8.25 5.48 9.88
C HIS A 46 -6.83 5.10 9.44
N VAL A 47 -6.41 3.88 9.81
CA VAL A 47 -5.18 3.29 9.27
C VAL A 47 -5.52 2.54 7.99
N PHE A 48 -4.78 2.85 6.92
CA PHE A 48 -4.82 2.10 5.67
C PHE A 48 -3.58 1.21 5.58
N VAL A 49 -3.76 -0.08 5.78
CA VAL A 49 -2.69 -1.07 5.67
C VAL A 49 -2.68 -1.65 4.26
N LYS A 50 -1.51 -1.62 3.60
CA LYS A 50 -1.28 -2.35 2.35
C LYS A 50 -0.30 -3.49 2.60
N VAL A 51 -0.78 -4.73 2.46
CA VAL A 51 0.03 -5.94 2.60
C VAL A 51 0.52 -6.40 1.24
N GLY A 52 1.79 -6.76 1.15
CA GLY A 52 2.42 -7.26 -0.07
C GLY A 52 3.92 -7.42 0.07
N GLY A 53 4.66 -7.34 -1.05
CA GLY A 53 6.11 -7.45 -1.04
C GLY A 53 6.75 -6.93 -2.32
N ASN A 54 8.07 -6.76 -2.31
CA ASN A 54 8.82 -6.27 -3.47
C ASN A 54 8.82 -7.24 -4.67
N TRP A 55 8.46 -8.49 -4.46
CA TRP A 55 8.25 -9.52 -5.48
C TRP A 55 6.91 -9.37 -6.22
N CYS A 56 5.94 -8.64 -5.65
CA CYS A 56 4.56 -8.55 -6.11
C CYS A 56 4.39 -7.49 -7.23
N GLY A 57 4.17 -7.93 -8.46
CA GLY A 57 3.97 -7.02 -9.61
C GLY A 57 2.73 -6.14 -9.47
N TRP A 58 1.60 -6.68 -8.99
CA TRP A 58 0.37 -5.93 -8.75
C TRP A 58 0.53 -4.89 -7.63
N CYS A 59 1.34 -5.19 -6.60
CA CYS A 59 1.66 -4.23 -5.55
C CYS A 59 2.41 -3.01 -6.07
N LYS A 60 3.36 -3.22 -6.98
CA LYS A 60 4.11 -2.16 -7.67
C LYS A 60 3.19 -1.36 -8.60
N MET A 61 2.32 -2.04 -9.32
CA MET A 61 1.35 -1.40 -10.21
C MET A 61 0.37 -0.51 -9.42
N TYR A 62 -0.17 -1.00 -8.28
CA TYR A 62 -1.01 -0.19 -7.40
C TYR A 62 -0.30 1.08 -6.92
N ALA A 63 0.93 0.93 -6.41
CA ALA A 63 1.70 2.08 -5.93
C ALA A 63 1.95 3.11 -7.04
N LYS A 64 2.32 2.66 -8.25
CA LYS A 64 2.50 3.54 -9.40
C LYS A 64 1.21 4.23 -9.81
N PHE A 65 0.10 3.48 -9.86
CA PHE A 65 -1.20 4.00 -10.27
C PHE A 65 -1.72 5.07 -9.30
N THR A 66 -1.69 4.79 -7.99
CA THR A 66 -2.18 5.73 -6.97
C THR A 66 -1.31 6.97 -6.86
N LYS A 67 0.01 6.83 -6.88
CA LYS A 67 0.97 7.95 -6.85
C LYS A 67 0.82 8.91 -8.04
N ALA A 68 0.36 8.43 -9.19
CA ALA A 68 0.14 9.25 -10.37
C ALA A 68 -1.20 10.00 -10.36
N ASP A 69 -2.14 9.66 -9.48
CA ASP A 69 -3.48 10.24 -9.45
C ASP A 69 -3.66 11.14 -8.22
N LYS A 70 -3.82 12.43 -8.47
CA LYS A 70 -3.92 13.46 -7.41
C LYS A 70 -5.17 13.31 -6.52
N ASP A 71 -6.29 12.82 -7.08
CA ASP A 71 -7.51 12.66 -6.29
C ASP A 71 -7.38 11.50 -5.32
N ILE A 72 -6.78 10.39 -5.77
CA ILE A 72 -6.50 9.23 -4.91
C ILE A 72 -5.50 9.62 -3.81
N MET A 73 -4.39 10.28 -4.18
CA MET A 73 -3.38 10.72 -3.22
C MET A 73 -3.97 11.63 -2.16
N ARG A 74 -4.80 12.61 -2.56
CA ARG A 74 -5.46 13.51 -1.63
C ARG A 74 -6.30 12.76 -0.59
N VAL A 75 -7.17 11.85 -1.00
CA VAL A 75 -7.98 11.06 -0.05
C VAL A 75 -7.10 10.22 0.87
N MET A 76 -6.02 9.62 0.34
CA MET A 76 -5.10 8.82 1.15
C MET A 76 -4.36 9.66 2.19
N GLU A 77 -3.94 10.89 1.84
CA GLU A 77 -3.20 11.79 2.74
C GLU A 77 -4.14 12.47 3.76
N ASP A 78 -5.34 12.88 3.33
CA ASP A 78 -6.28 13.60 4.18
C ASP A 78 -6.96 12.69 5.20
N ASP A 79 -7.32 11.45 4.82
CA ASP A 79 -8.22 10.61 5.59
C ASP A 79 -7.55 9.38 6.23
N TYR A 80 -6.28 9.09 5.89
CA TYR A 80 -5.62 7.86 6.34
C TYR A 80 -4.22 8.06 6.89
N VAL A 81 -3.85 7.21 7.84
CA VAL A 81 -2.46 6.91 8.20
C VAL A 81 -2.05 5.65 7.45
N PHE A 82 -1.06 5.75 6.57
CA PHE A 82 -0.70 4.68 5.64
C PHE A 82 0.41 3.79 6.21
N VAL A 83 0.22 2.46 6.17
CA VAL A 83 1.18 1.45 6.62
C VAL A 83 1.44 0.43 5.53
N LEU A 84 2.71 0.12 5.29
CA LEU A 84 3.15 -0.95 4.40
C LEU A 84 3.54 -2.16 5.24
N VAL A 85 2.89 -3.29 5.02
CA VAL A 85 3.23 -4.56 5.66
C VAL A 85 3.90 -5.46 4.64
N ASN A 86 5.22 -5.72 4.85
CA ASN A 86 5.93 -6.69 4.04
C ASN A 86 5.47 -8.11 4.36
N TRP A 87 5.22 -8.88 3.31
CA TRP A 87 5.05 -10.31 3.37
C TRP A 87 5.98 -10.95 2.33
N SER A 88 7.00 -11.63 2.80
CA SER A 88 8.00 -12.28 1.94
C SER A 88 8.51 -13.56 2.59
N THR A 89 9.36 -14.30 1.88
CA THR A 89 10.00 -15.50 2.42
C THR A 89 10.91 -15.20 3.59
N GLU A 90 11.55 -14.03 3.59
CA GLU A 90 12.48 -13.58 4.63
C GLU A 90 11.75 -13.11 5.89
N ASN A 91 10.60 -12.46 5.71
CA ASN A 91 9.80 -11.97 6.82
C ASN A 91 8.31 -11.99 6.45
N LYS A 92 7.56 -12.88 7.08
CA LYS A 92 6.11 -13.00 6.91
C LYS A 92 5.31 -12.08 7.83
N ASN A 93 5.96 -11.42 8.79
CA ASN A 93 5.30 -10.57 9.78
C ASN A 93 4.08 -11.26 10.43
N SER A 94 4.27 -12.51 10.91
CA SER A 94 3.17 -13.42 11.30
C SER A 94 2.23 -12.82 12.36
N ASP A 95 2.76 -12.05 13.31
CA ASP A 95 1.95 -11.41 14.36
C ASP A 95 1.04 -10.33 13.76
N ALA A 96 1.57 -9.51 12.87
CA ALA A 96 0.79 -8.50 12.14
C ALA A 96 -0.27 -9.17 11.25
N MET A 97 0.10 -10.23 10.52
CA MET A 97 -0.84 -10.98 9.68
C MET A 97 -1.97 -11.59 10.48
N SER A 98 -1.67 -12.18 11.64
CA SER A 98 -2.68 -12.73 12.56
C SER A 98 -3.61 -11.63 13.08
N TYR A 99 -3.05 -10.49 13.52
CA TYR A 99 -3.82 -9.34 13.97
C TYR A 99 -4.77 -8.80 12.87
N LEU A 100 -4.31 -8.76 11.63
CA LEU A 100 -5.08 -8.32 10.46
C LEU A 100 -6.11 -9.38 9.98
N GLY A 101 -6.21 -10.53 10.64
CA GLY A 101 -7.13 -11.61 10.29
C GLY A 101 -6.67 -12.46 9.10
N ASN A 102 -5.36 -12.62 8.90
CA ASN A 102 -4.73 -13.41 7.83
C ASN A 102 -5.25 -13.00 6.43
N PRO A 103 -5.03 -11.75 6.03
CA PRO A 103 -5.59 -11.21 4.78
C PRO A 103 -4.94 -11.80 3.52
N GLU A 104 -3.80 -12.48 3.61
CA GLU A 104 -3.08 -13.09 2.48
C GLU A 104 -3.92 -14.10 1.70
N ARG A 105 -5.00 -14.61 2.28
CA ARG A 105 -5.96 -15.50 1.59
C ARG A 105 -6.66 -14.86 0.39
N PHE A 106 -6.64 -13.52 0.31
CA PHE A 106 -7.18 -12.75 -0.81
C PHE A 106 -6.15 -12.48 -1.93
N GLY A 107 -4.90 -12.92 -1.75
CA GLY A 107 -3.79 -12.58 -2.66
C GLY A 107 -3.16 -11.23 -2.32
N PHE A 108 -2.37 -10.67 -3.27
CA PHE A 108 -1.61 -9.43 -3.04
C PHE A 108 -1.66 -8.48 -4.25
N PRO A 109 -1.73 -7.15 -3.99
CA PRO A 109 -1.86 -6.56 -2.68
C PRO A 109 -3.21 -6.86 -2.05
N VAL A 110 -3.29 -6.85 -0.74
CA VAL A 110 -4.54 -6.82 -0.01
C VAL A 110 -4.51 -5.61 0.93
N PHE A 111 -5.68 -5.02 1.16
CA PHE A 111 -5.78 -3.81 1.98
C PHE A 111 -6.64 -4.08 3.20
N VAL A 112 -6.24 -3.48 4.33
CA VAL A 112 -7.00 -3.58 5.58
C VAL A 112 -7.20 -2.19 6.15
N ILE A 113 -8.42 -1.89 6.56
CA ILE A 113 -8.77 -0.65 7.25
C ILE A 113 -8.93 -0.93 8.74
N ILE A 114 -8.28 -0.10 9.56
CA ILE A 114 -8.31 -0.19 11.02
C ILE A 114 -8.75 1.18 11.56
N ASP A 115 -9.61 1.22 12.57
CA ASP A 115 -9.98 2.47 13.24
C ASP A 115 -8.92 2.94 14.25
N GLY A 116 -9.13 4.14 14.82
CA GLY A 116 -8.24 4.70 15.84
C GLY A 116 -8.24 3.95 17.19
N ASP A 117 -9.15 2.99 17.39
CA ASP A 117 -9.20 2.13 18.56
C ASP A 117 -8.54 0.76 18.31
N GLY A 118 -8.08 0.51 17.08
CA GLY A 118 -7.39 -0.72 16.69
C GLY A 118 -8.32 -1.83 16.19
N ASN A 119 -9.59 -1.53 15.92
CA ASN A 119 -10.50 -2.53 15.38
C ASN A 119 -10.32 -2.65 13.85
N VAL A 120 -10.18 -3.85 13.34
CA VAL A 120 -10.19 -4.12 11.90
C VAL A 120 -11.63 -3.95 11.39
N LEU A 121 -11.84 -2.92 10.55
CA LEU A 121 -13.15 -2.58 10.01
C LEU A 121 -13.45 -3.30 8.70
N HIS A 122 -12.42 -3.47 7.85
CA HIS A 122 -12.61 -4.01 6.50
C HIS A 122 -11.33 -4.62 5.95
N THR A 123 -11.47 -5.69 5.18
CA THR A 123 -10.41 -6.26 4.34
C THR A 123 -10.86 -6.18 2.89
N GLN A 124 -10.09 -5.45 2.07
CA GLN A 124 -10.38 -5.25 0.65
C GLN A 124 -9.49 -6.14 -0.21
N ASP A 125 -10.11 -7.06 -0.93
CA ASP A 125 -9.47 -7.78 -2.04
C ASP A 125 -9.13 -6.81 -3.17
N SER A 126 -7.87 -6.78 -3.60
CA SER A 126 -7.42 -5.90 -4.69
C SER A 126 -8.06 -6.23 -6.03
N ALA A 127 -8.47 -7.48 -6.27
CA ALA A 127 -9.13 -7.88 -7.50
C ALA A 127 -10.41 -7.09 -7.77
N LEU A 128 -11.12 -6.65 -6.72
CA LEU A 128 -12.31 -5.80 -6.83
C LEU A 128 -12.00 -4.35 -7.24
N LEU A 129 -10.73 -3.94 -7.20
CA LEU A 129 -10.26 -2.62 -7.59
C LEU A 129 -9.66 -2.60 -9.00
N GLU A 130 -9.54 -3.78 -9.62
CA GLU A 130 -8.90 -3.98 -10.92
C GLU A 130 -9.86 -3.74 -12.09
N GLN A 131 -9.26 -3.41 -13.24
CA GLN A 131 -9.95 -3.37 -14.53
C GLN A 131 -8.96 -3.74 -15.63
N GLY A 132 -9.23 -4.83 -16.34
CA GLY A 132 -8.36 -5.34 -17.39
C GLY A 132 -6.98 -5.73 -16.86
N LYS A 133 -5.92 -5.08 -17.34
CA LYS A 133 -4.54 -5.32 -16.91
C LYS A 133 -4.03 -4.26 -15.93
N GLY A 134 -4.90 -3.60 -15.17
CA GLY A 134 -4.54 -2.52 -14.25
C GLY A 134 -5.63 -2.25 -13.23
N TYR A 135 -5.61 -1.04 -12.67
CA TYR A 135 -6.54 -0.60 -11.64
C TYR A 135 -7.59 0.38 -12.18
N ASN A 136 -8.76 0.41 -11.55
CA ASN A 136 -9.85 1.33 -11.86
C ASN A 136 -9.88 2.46 -10.82
N LYS A 137 -9.68 3.71 -11.26
CA LYS A 137 -9.73 4.89 -10.39
C LYS A 137 -11.04 5.00 -9.60
N LYS A 138 -12.19 4.78 -10.25
CA LYS A 138 -13.50 4.89 -9.61
C LYS A 138 -13.69 3.86 -8.51
N HIS A 139 -13.21 2.62 -8.71
CA HIS A 139 -13.28 1.57 -7.70
C HIS A 139 -12.40 1.91 -6.51
N ILE A 140 -11.16 2.38 -6.75
CA ILE A 140 -10.23 2.79 -5.68
C ILE A 140 -10.82 3.97 -4.89
N LEU A 141 -11.28 5.03 -5.56
CA LEU A 141 -11.86 6.18 -4.86
C LEU A 141 -13.09 5.79 -4.06
N ARG A 142 -13.99 4.95 -4.64
CA ARG A 142 -15.14 4.44 -3.89
C ARG A 142 -14.70 3.70 -2.63
N PHE A 143 -13.75 2.77 -2.75
CA PHE A 143 -13.24 2.05 -1.60
C PHE A 143 -12.69 3.01 -0.54
N LEU A 144 -11.81 3.93 -0.92
CA LEU A 144 -11.21 4.86 0.02
C LEU A 144 -12.26 5.78 0.70
N THR A 145 -13.21 6.33 -0.06
CA THR A 145 -14.15 7.32 0.48
C THR A 145 -15.22 6.73 1.40
N VAL A 146 -15.57 5.46 1.27
CA VAL A 146 -16.60 4.82 2.13
C VAL A 146 -16.05 4.31 3.45
N TRP A 147 -14.73 4.25 3.62
CA TRP A 147 -14.05 3.75 4.81
C TRP A 147 -13.24 4.83 5.56
N THR A 148 -13.44 6.11 5.27
CA THR A 148 -12.86 7.19 6.08
C THR A 148 -13.49 7.23 7.48
N ALA A 149 -12.82 7.79 8.48
CA ALA A 149 -13.36 7.97 9.82
C ALA A 149 -14.71 8.72 9.77
N ALA A 150 -14.77 9.82 9.03
CA ALA A 150 -15.99 10.58 8.84
C ALA A 150 -17.11 9.78 8.14
N ALA A 151 -16.80 8.86 7.24
CA ALA A 151 -17.80 8.09 6.50
C ALA A 151 -18.50 7.05 7.37
N VAL A 152 -17.79 6.45 8.34
CA VAL A 152 -18.31 5.40 9.22
C VAL A 152 -18.83 5.92 10.57
N ASP A 153 -18.69 7.22 10.84
CA ASP A 153 -19.20 7.83 12.09
C ASP A 153 -20.72 7.65 12.19
N PRO A 154 -21.24 6.95 13.24
CA PRO A 154 -22.66 6.74 13.42
C PRO A 154 -23.46 8.04 13.67
N ASN A 155 -22.78 9.10 14.12
CA ASN A 155 -23.40 10.39 14.40
C ASN A 155 -23.58 11.26 13.14
N ARG A 156 -22.92 10.92 12.04
CA ARG A 156 -23.01 11.68 10.78
C ARG A 156 -24.44 11.78 10.25
N VAL A 157 -25.21 10.70 10.31
CA VAL A 157 -26.60 10.66 9.80
C VAL A 157 -27.55 11.53 10.61
N SER A 158 -27.25 11.81 11.89
CA SER A 158 -28.04 12.65 12.76
C SER A 158 -27.79 14.15 12.55
N ALA A 159 -26.67 14.54 11.96
CA ALA A 159 -26.32 15.94 11.70
C ALA A 159 -26.95 16.51 10.42
N GLU A 160 -27.45 15.64 9.51
CA GLU A 160 -28.09 16.03 8.25
C GLU A 160 -29.64 16.13 8.32
N LYS A 161 -30.24 15.98 9.51
CA LYS A 161 -31.67 16.16 9.78
C LYS A 161 -31.93 17.46 10.53
#